data_c9efde961c0ab093478d7e5b710db921
#
_entry.id   c9efde961c0ab093478d7e5b710db921
#
_cell.length_a   1.000
_cell.length_b   1.000
_cell.length_c   1.000
_cell.angle_alpha   90.00
_cell.angle_beta   90.00
_cell.angle_gamma   90.00
#
_symmetry.space_group_name_H-M   'P 1'
#
loop_
_entity.id
_entity.type
_entity.pdbx_description
1 polymer ?
#
loop_
_entity_poly.entity_id
_entity_poly.type
_entity_poly.pdbx_seq_one_letter_code
_entity_poly.pdbx_strand_id
1 'polypeptide(L)'
;MLTIDQLSDLKGKRVLVRVDFNVPLKDGEIRDDNRIVQAAPTIKMLISHGARVILLSHLGKIKHKEAPEVVEAQKKKNSLRPVAARLGEILRVPVAFCPDTTGEKAKFFMGVVEPGEVVLMENTRYEKGEEKNDPELAKKWAENIDIFVMDAFGSAHRAHASTYGVPEILKAQGKPVAIGYLVEKEVRNLTRCVDVKDGDRPYIAILGGFKVSDKIKVIDSLLKKCDKILIGGAMAYTFAKALGRTIGKSPCEDDQLEYAKKCFEEANGRILLPLDSIATDAFEGWTQKIVTDDANIPGEMEGMDIGPKTAALFQQEISKAKMVFWNGPMGVFEQKDFAGGTIAVCQAIAKLKSAFTVCGGGDSAAAVKEFGFSDAFSHVSTGGGASLEMIENDGHLPGIDILK
;
A
#
# COMPACT_ATOMS: atom_id res chain seq x y z
N MET A 1 -8.18 -20.46 1.52
CA MET A 1 -6.80 -19.99 1.15
C MET A 1 -5.83 -20.60 2.13
N LEU A 2 -4.79 -21.26 1.63
CA LEU A 2 -3.78 -21.96 2.43
C LEU A 2 -2.79 -20.93 3.02
N THR A 3 -2.45 -21.06 4.30
CA THR A 3 -1.40 -20.25 4.94
C THR A 3 -0.07 -20.98 4.96
N ILE A 4 1.02 -20.25 5.13
CA ILE A 4 2.35 -20.84 5.15
C ILE A 4 2.51 -21.90 6.27
N ASP A 5 1.87 -21.70 7.43
CA ASP A 5 1.92 -22.66 8.56
C ASP A 5 1.19 -23.98 8.28
N GLN A 6 0.32 -24.02 7.28
CA GLN A 6 -0.42 -25.21 6.85
C GLN A 6 0.36 -26.02 5.79
N LEU A 7 1.49 -25.52 5.33
CA LEU A 7 2.36 -26.25 4.41
C LEU A 7 3.06 -27.40 5.14
N SER A 8 2.98 -28.60 4.58
CA SER A 8 3.68 -29.77 5.07
C SER A 8 4.81 -30.17 4.11
N ASP A 9 5.75 -30.96 4.61
CA ASP A 9 6.82 -31.57 3.79
C ASP A 9 7.66 -30.54 3.00
N LEU A 10 8.14 -29.50 3.69
CA LEU A 10 8.93 -28.41 3.08
C LEU A 10 10.38 -28.81 2.78
N LYS A 11 10.92 -29.84 3.47
CA LYS A 11 12.33 -30.21 3.36
C LYS A 11 12.69 -30.59 1.92
N GLY A 12 13.66 -29.87 1.35
CA GLY A 12 14.14 -30.10 -0.02
C GLY A 12 13.21 -29.64 -1.13
N LYS A 13 12.01 -29.11 -0.79
CA LYS A 13 11.08 -28.57 -1.80
C LYS A 13 11.56 -27.21 -2.31
N ARG A 14 11.41 -26.98 -3.63
CA ARG A 14 11.64 -25.69 -4.24
C ARG A 14 10.41 -24.80 -4.02
N VAL A 15 10.57 -23.81 -3.16
CA VAL A 15 9.52 -22.84 -2.82
C VAL A 15 9.80 -21.52 -3.49
N LEU A 16 8.96 -21.15 -4.44
CA LEU A 16 9.00 -19.84 -5.08
C LEU A 16 8.17 -18.86 -4.25
N VAL A 17 8.84 -17.83 -3.72
CA VAL A 17 8.19 -16.79 -2.91
C VAL A 17 8.16 -15.49 -3.68
N ARG A 18 6.96 -14.95 -3.90
CA ARG A 18 6.81 -13.59 -4.44
C ARG A 18 6.83 -12.61 -3.27
N VAL A 19 7.93 -11.91 -3.15
CA VAL A 19 8.15 -10.87 -2.12
C VAL A 19 8.04 -9.47 -2.73
N ASP A 20 7.87 -8.46 -1.89
CA ASP A 20 7.88 -7.05 -2.31
C ASP A 20 9.13 -6.35 -1.78
N PHE A 21 10.16 -6.33 -2.59
CA PHE A 21 11.43 -5.65 -2.34
C PHE A 21 11.55 -4.33 -3.13
N ASN A 22 10.41 -3.73 -3.46
CA ASN A 22 10.37 -2.42 -4.11
C ASN A 22 10.72 -1.31 -3.10
N VAL A 23 11.97 -1.28 -2.70
CA VAL A 23 12.53 -0.33 -1.72
C VAL A 23 13.04 0.92 -2.42
N PRO A 24 13.06 2.09 -1.75
CA PRO A 24 13.66 3.30 -2.30
C PRO A 24 15.19 3.15 -2.35
N LEU A 25 15.73 3.27 -3.56
CA LEU A 25 17.17 3.30 -3.83
C LEU A 25 17.61 4.72 -4.23
N LYS A 26 18.74 5.16 -3.69
CA LYS A 26 19.45 6.36 -4.15
C LYS A 26 20.92 6.04 -4.30
N ASP A 27 21.45 6.22 -5.50
CA ASP A 27 22.87 5.92 -5.82
C ASP A 27 23.31 4.49 -5.45
N GLY A 28 22.39 3.52 -5.62
CA GLY A 28 22.62 2.12 -5.28
C GLY A 28 22.48 1.77 -3.81
N GLU A 29 22.17 2.74 -2.95
CA GLU A 29 21.94 2.54 -1.52
C GLU A 29 20.46 2.46 -1.17
N ILE A 30 20.11 1.53 -0.29
CA ILE A 30 18.76 1.37 0.23
C ILE A 30 18.50 2.46 1.26
N ARG A 31 17.45 3.27 1.07
CA ARG A 31 17.06 4.36 1.98
C ARG A 31 16.07 3.92 3.05
N ASP A 32 15.28 2.92 2.78
CA ASP A 32 14.36 2.29 3.73
C ASP A 32 14.28 0.80 3.41
N ASP A 33 14.59 -0.05 4.38
CA ASP A 33 14.62 -1.51 4.25
C ASP A 33 13.38 -2.20 4.84
N ASN A 34 12.36 -1.43 5.25
CA ASN A 34 11.20 -1.95 5.96
C ASN A 34 10.52 -3.11 5.22
N ARG A 35 10.40 -3.04 3.89
CA ARG A 35 9.80 -4.12 3.09
C ARG A 35 10.61 -5.41 3.14
N ILE A 36 11.94 -5.31 3.22
CA ILE A 36 12.81 -6.48 3.37
C ILE A 36 12.65 -7.09 4.76
N VAL A 37 12.62 -6.24 5.79
CA VAL A 37 12.39 -6.67 7.18
C VAL A 37 11.05 -7.38 7.34
N GLN A 38 9.99 -6.86 6.71
CA GLN A 38 8.64 -7.43 6.79
C GLN A 38 8.51 -8.80 6.08
N ALA A 39 9.32 -9.06 5.05
CA ALA A 39 9.35 -10.35 4.36
C ALA A 39 10.19 -11.42 5.10
N ALA A 40 11.09 -11.01 5.99
CA ALA A 40 12.03 -11.89 6.66
C ALA A 40 11.37 -13.04 7.46
N PRO A 41 10.27 -12.86 8.20
CA PRO A 41 9.63 -13.95 8.94
C PRO A 41 9.22 -15.14 8.06
N THR A 42 8.60 -14.88 6.92
CA THR A 42 8.22 -15.92 5.93
C THR A 42 9.43 -16.67 5.43
N ILE A 43 10.50 -15.96 5.04
CA ILE A 43 11.73 -16.57 4.52
C ILE A 43 12.41 -17.40 5.60
N LYS A 44 12.52 -16.89 6.83
CA LYS A 44 13.11 -17.62 7.97
C LYS A 44 12.37 -18.91 8.28
N MET A 45 11.06 -18.89 8.24
CA MET A 45 10.24 -20.09 8.44
C MET A 45 10.57 -21.15 7.39
N LEU A 46 10.62 -20.80 6.13
CA LEU A 46 10.93 -21.71 5.03
C LEU A 46 12.35 -22.28 5.15
N ILE A 47 13.34 -21.45 5.46
CA ILE A 47 14.74 -21.87 5.69
C ILE A 47 14.82 -22.88 6.84
N SER A 48 14.16 -22.58 7.97
CA SER A 48 14.21 -23.42 9.17
C SER A 48 13.61 -24.80 8.96
N HIS A 49 12.70 -24.93 7.97
CA HIS A 49 12.12 -26.21 7.57
C HIS A 49 12.84 -26.89 6.41
N GLY A 50 14.03 -26.38 6.03
CA GLY A 50 14.87 -26.99 5.00
C GLY A 50 14.33 -26.83 3.58
N ALA A 51 13.50 -25.83 3.30
CA ALA A 51 13.08 -25.53 1.94
C ALA A 51 14.23 -24.95 1.11
N ARG A 52 14.17 -25.12 -0.19
CA ARG A 52 15.03 -24.43 -1.17
C ARG A 52 14.29 -23.18 -1.60
N VAL A 53 14.73 -22.00 -1.13
CA VAL A 53 13.95 -20.76 -1.24
C VAL A 53 14.39 -19.95 -2.45
N ILE A 54 13.47 -19.69 -3.35
CA ILE A 54 13.68 -18.89 -4.56
C ILE A 54 12.78 -17.65 -4.45
N LEU A 55 13.38 -16.45 -4.48
CA LEU A 55 12.66 -15.19 -4.31
C LEU A 55 12.52 -14.45 -5.64
N LEU A 56 11.31 -14.02 -5.94
CA LEU A 56 11.00 -13.10 -7.02
C LEU A 56 10.47 -11.79 -6.47
N SER A 57 10.96 -10.67 -6.98
CA SER A 57 10.43 -9.33 -6.69
C SER A 57 10.61 -8.40 -7.88
N HIS A 58 9.78 -7.36 -7.92
CA HIS A 58 10.03 -6.20 -8.76
C HIS A 58 10.76 -5.11 -7.97
N LEU A 59 11.39 -4.19 -8.69
CA LEU A 59 11.96 -2.96 -8.16
C LEU A 59 11.83 -1.84 -9.19
N GLY A 60 11.21 -0.74 -8.81
CA GLY A 60 10.99 0.42 -9.67
C GLY A 60 10.18 0.11 -10.93
N LYS A 61 10.40 0.89 -11.97
CA LYS A 61 9.74 0.76 -13.28
C LYS A 61 10.76 0.57 -14.38
N ILE A 62 10.47 -0.32 -15.33
CA ILE A 62 11.22 -0.50 -16.57
C ILE A 62 10.28 -0.20 -17.73
N LYS A 63 10.56 0.88 -18.45
CA LYS A 63 9.71 1.36 -19.55
C LYS A 63 10.20 0.76 -20.88
N HIS A 64 9.85 -0.47 -21.16
CA HIS A 64 10.32 -1.25 -22.31
C HIS A 64 10.03 -0.65 -23.69
N LYS A 65 9.20 0.39 -23.77
CA LYS A 65 8.89 1.11 -25.02
C LYS A 65 9.84 2.27 -25.30
N GLU A 66 10.69 2.63 -24.35
CA GLU A 66 11.71 3.68 -24.52
C GLU A 66 12.92 3.17 -25.31
N ALA A 67 13.84 4.07 -25.66
CA ALA A 67 15.07 3.71 -26.37
C ALA A 67 15.89 2.67 -25.58
N PRO A 68 16.60 1.75 -26.27
CA PRO A 68 17.33 0.66 -25.61
C PRO A 68 18.31 1.13 -24.53
N GLU A 69 19.02 2.23 -24.75
CA GLU A 69 19.96 2.82 -23.78
C GLU A 69 19.26 3.32 -22.51
N VAL A 70 18.02 3.84 -22.63
CA VAL A 70 17.20 4.27 -21.49
C VAL A 70 16.72 3.06 -20.70
N VAL A 71 16.28 2.01 -21.38
CA VAL A 71 15.87 0.76 -20.76
C VAL A 71 17.02 0.12 -19.98
N GLU A 72 18.22 0.06 -20.57
CA GLU A 72 19.40 -0.50 -19.89
C GLU A 72 19.83 0.34 -18.68
N ALA A 73 19.75 1.67 -18.77
CA ALA A 73 20.00 2.55 -17.64
C ALA A 73 18.98 2.32 -16.50
N GLN A 74 17.70 2.15 -16.83
CA GLN A 74 16.65 1.82 -15.86
C GLN A 74 16.87 0.45 -15.19
N LYS A 75 17.27 -0.57 -15.96
CA LYS A 75 17.63 -1.89 -15.43
C LYS A 75 18.80 -1.78 -14.46
N LYS A 76 19.90 -1.12 -14.85
CA LYS A 76 21.05 -0.92 -13.98
C LYS A 76 20.70 -0.22 -12.67
N LYS A 77 19.85 0.83 -12.74
CA LYS A 77 19.38 1.57 -11.57
C LYS A 77 18.50 0.73 -10.65
N ASN A 78 17.72 -0.17 -11.22
CA ASN A 78 16.70 -0.98 -10.51
C ASN A 78 17.11 -2.44 -10.36
N SER A 79 18.39 -2.75 -10.26
CA SER A 79 18.87 -4.10 -9.93
C SER A 79 18.61 -4.43 -8.47
N LEU A 80 18.20 -5.66 -8.20
CA LEU A 80 17.97 -6.19 -6.85
C LEU A 80 19.26 -6.64 -6.14
N ARG A 81 20.43 -6.50 -6.77
CA ARG A 81 21.70 -6.91 -6.16
C ARG A 81 21.96 -6.31 -4.76
N PRO A 82 21.72 -4.98 -4.52
CA PRO A 82 21.89 -4.42 -3.18
C PRO A 82 20.91 -5.00 -2.17
N VAL A 83 19.71 -5.39 -2.62
CA VAL A 83 18.69 -5.99 -1.77
C VAL A 83 19.12 -7.39 -1.32
N ALA A 84 19.75 -8.18 -2.18
CA ALA A 84 20.26 -9.50 -1.80
C ALA A 84 21.27 -9.42 -0.66
N ALA A 85 22.20 -8.47 -0.71
CA ALA A 85 23.18 -8.23 0.34
C ALA A 85 22.48 -7.85 1.67
N ARG A 86 21.57 -6.89 1.63
CA ARG A 86 20.83 -6.43 2.81
C ARG A 86 19.95 -7.53 3.42
N LEU A 87 19.30 -8.32 2.58
CA LEU A 87 18.51 -9.47 3.03
C LEU A 87 19.38 -10.51 3.77
N GLY A 88 20.58 -10.79 3.27
CA GLY A 88 21.55 -11.68 3.93
C GLY A 88 21.92 -11.21 5.34
N GLU A 89 22.13 -9.92 5.52
CA GLU A 89 22.38 -9.32 6.84
C GLU A 89 21.18 -9.50 7.80
N ILE A 90 19.96 -9.24 7.31
CA ILE A 90 18.71 -9.38 8.10
C ILE A 90 18.44 -10.83 8.47
N LEU A 91 18.63 -11.75 7.54
CA LEU A 91 18.42 -13.19 7.76
C LEU A 91 19.56 -13.83 8.57
N ARG A 92 20.74 -13.23 8.58
CA ARG A 92 22.00 -13.78 9.11
C ARG A 92 22.41 -15.10 8.46
N VAL A 93 22.09 -15.24 7.18
CA VAL A 93 22.51 -16.34 6.31
C VAL A 93 22.89 -15.79 4.93
N PRO A 94 23.77 -16.47 4.19
CA PRO A 94 24.09 -16.05 2.82
C PRO A 94 22.83 -16.07 1.94
N VAL A 95 22.67 -15.04 1.12
CA VAL A 95 21.66 -14.95 0.06
C VAL A 95 22.39 -14.89 -1.27
N ALA A 96 22.22 -15.91 -2.10
CA ALA A 96 22.76 -15.90 -3.45
C ALA A 96 21.95 -14.90 -4.32
N PHE A 97 22.63 -14.16 -5.18
CA PHE A 97 21.98 -13.28 -6.15
C PHE A 97 22.17 -13.82 -7.56
N CYS A 98 21.06 -14.13 -8.22
CA CYS A 98 21.05 -14.51 -9.63
C CYS A 98 20.81 -13.26 -10.50
N PRO A 99 21.76 -12.90 -11.40
CA PRO A 99 21.61 -11.70 -12.25
C PRO A 99 20.64 -11.89 -13.43
N ASP A 100 19.80 -12.90 -13.38
CA ASP A 100 18.85 -13.28 -14.42
C ASP A 100 17.52 -13.75 -13.80
N THR A 101 16.46 -13.83 -14.58
CA THR A 101 15.16 -14.35 -14.11
C THR A 101 14.70 -15.58 -14.87
N THR A 102 15.10 -15.77 -16.13
CA THR A 102 14.57 -16.82 -17.01
C THR A 102 15.60 -17.52 -17.88
N GLY A 103 16.83 -17.00 -17.96
CA GLY A 103 17.89 -17.53 -18.82
C GLY A 103 18.63 -18.73 -18.21
N GLU A 104 19.73 -19.14 -18.84
CA GLU A 104 20.54 -20.27 -18.40
C GLU A 104 21.12 -20.08 -16.97
N LYS A 105 21.45 -18.83 -16.61
CA LYS A 105 21.88 -18.53 -15.24
C LYS A 105 20.77 -18.77 -14.24
N ALA A 106 19.54 -18.35 -14.56
CA ALA A 106 18.39 -18.59 -13.71
C ALA A 106 18.15 -20.09 -13.49
N LYS A 107 18.16 -20.87 -14.56
CA LYS A 107 18.04 -22.35 -14.47
C LYS A 107 19.14 -22.97 -13.61
N PHE A 108 20.38 -22.50 -13.77
CA PHE A 108 21.50 -22.97 -12.96
C PHE A 108 21.28 -22.65 -11.48
N PHE A 109 21.02 -21.40 -11.12
CA PHE A 109 20.81 -21.00 -9.72
C PHE A 109 19.63 -21.74 -9.06
N MET A 110 18.51 -21.87 -9.78
CA MET A 110 17.35 -22.62 -9.29
C MET A 110 17.63 -24.13 -9.15
N GLY A 111 18.55 -24.65 -9.94
CA GLY A 111 18.96 -26.06 -9.90
C GLY A 111 19.89 -26.40 -8.74
N VAL A 112 20.81 -25.49 -8.41
CA VAL A 112 21.88 -25.75 -7.41
C VAL A 112 21.56 -25.28 -5.99
N VAL A 113 20.47 -24.51 -5.79
CA VAL A 113 20.06 -24.08 -4.45
C VAL A 113 19.78 -25.30 -3.57
N GLU A 114 20.39 -25.35 -2.40
CA GLU A 114 20.30 -26.48 -1.47
C GLU A 114 19.23 -26.26 -0.39
N PRO A 115 18.79 -27.33 0.32
CA PRO A 115 17.86 -27.21 1.43
C PRO A 115 18.34 -26.23 2.50
N GLY A 116 17.52 -25.22 2.83
CA GLY A 116 17.86 -24.16 3.79
C GLY A 116 18.60 -22.96 3.17
N GLU A 117 18.88 -22.98 1.88
CA GLU A 117 19.48 -21.87 1.16
C GLU A 117 18.44 -20.97 0.50
N VAL A 118 18.87 -19.74 0.20
CA VAL A 118 18.06 -18.70 -0.43
C VAL A 118 18.76 -18.12 -1.65
N VAL A 119 18.04 -18.01 -2.74
CA VAL A 119 18.46 -17.25 -3.92
C VAL A 119 17.45 -16.14 -4.23
N LEU A 120 17.93 -14.92 -4.43
CA LEU A 120 17.15 -13.81 -4.97
C LEU A 120 17.45 -13.69 -6.46
N MET A 121 16.41 -13.82 -7.27
CA MET A 121 16.47 -13.59 -8.70
C MET A 121 16.50 -12.08 -9.00
N GLU A 122 16.97 -11.69 -10.18
CA GLU A 122 16.93 -10.30 -10.63
C GLU A 122 15.49 -9.80 -10.79
N ASN A 123 15.32 -8.50 -10.91
CA ASN A 123 14.07 -7.77 -11.00
C ASN A 123 13.11 -8.36 -12.05
N THR A 124 11.93 -8.81 -11.63
CA THR A 124 10.92 -9.42 -12.52
C THR A 124 10.50 -8.50 -13.67
N ARG A 125 10.57 -7.18 -13.48
CA ARG A 125 10.23 -6.17 -14.51
C ARG A 125 11.29 -6.03 -15.60
N TYR A 126 12.43 -6.72 -15.49
CA TYR A 126 13.34 -6.86 -16.63
C TYR A 126 12.67 -7.62 -17.77
N GLU A 127 11.70 -8.49 -17.45
CA GLU A 127 10.92 -9.24 -18.42
C GLU A 127 9.71 -8.43 -18.92
N LYS A 128 9.61 -8.28 -20.24
CA LYS A 128 8.52 -7.52 -20.89
C LYS A 128 7.12 -8.11 -20.62
N GLY A 129 7.08 -9.40 -20.30
CA GLY A 129 5.83 -10.13 -20.04
C GLY A 129 5.31 -10.03 -18.61
N GLU A 130 6.09 -9.54 -17.64
CA GLU A 130 5.71 -9.51 -16.23
C GLU A 130 4.37 -8.79 -16.01
N GLU A 131 4.30 -7.52 -16.39
CA GLU A 131 3.12 -6.68 -16.15
C GLU A 131 1.92 -7.05 -17.05
N LYS A 132 2.13 -7.89 -18.06
CA LYS A 132 1.09 -8.36 -19.00
C LYS A 132 0.55 -9.74 -18.64
N ASN A 133 1.04 -10.33 -17.56
CA ASN A 133 0.74 -11.73 -17.22
C ASN A 133 1.00 -12.71 -18.38
N ASP A 134 2.17 -12.58 -19.01
CA ASP A 134 2.56 -13.42 -20.11
C ASP A 134 2.63 -14.90 -19.71
N PRO A 135 1.88 -15.81 -20.33
CA PRO A 135 1.81 -17.20 -19.90
C PRO A 135 3.12 -17.97 -20.12
N GLU A 136 3.91 -17.63 -21.15
CA GLU A 136 5.18 -18.30 -21.39
C GLU A 136 6.23 -17.88 -20.35
N LEU A 137 6.20 -16.60 -19.91
CA LEU A 137 7.02 -16.14 -18.81
C LEU A 137 6.64 -16.85 -17.50
N ALA A 138 5.35 -16.91 -17.21
CA ALA A 138 4.84 -17.60 -16.01
C ALA A 138 5.22 -19.08 -16.00
N LYS A 139 5.18 -19.78 -17.13
CA LYS A 139 5.65 -21.18 -17.28
C LYS A 139 7.13 -21.32 -16.92
N LYS A 140 7.99 -20.43 -17.42
CA LYS A 140 9.43 -20.46 -17.13
C LYS A 140 9.69 -20.33 -15.64
N TRP A 141 8.98 -19.46 -14.93
CA TRP A 141 9.13 -19.30 -13.49
C TRP A 141 8.50 -20.43 -12.68
N ALA A 142 7.46 -21.07 -13.18
CA ALA A 142 6.82 -22.23 -12.53
C ALA A 142 7.57 -23.54 -12.76
N GLU A 143 8.52 -23.59 -13.69
CA GLU A 143 9.28 -24.78 -14.01
C GLU A 143 10.08 -25.30 -12.81
N ASN A 144 9.91 -26.58 -12.49
CA ASN A 144 10.59 -27.25 -11.34
C ASN A 144 10.28 -26.63 -9.95
N ILE A 145 9.23 -25.85 -9.82
CA ILE A 145 8.74 -25.34 -8.54
C ILE A 145 7.74 -26.33 -7.95
N ASP A 146 7.88 -26.59 -6.65
CA ASP A 146 6.99 -27.48 -5.90
C ASP A 146 5.88 -26.73 -5.19
N ILE A 147 6.17 -25.50 -4.68
CA ILE A 147 5.26 -24.72 -3.86
C ILE A 147 5.39 -23.24 -4.23
N PHE A 148 4.27 -22.51 -4.27
CA PHE A 148 4.26 -21.06 -4.41
C PHE A 148 3.80 -20.40 -3.12
N VAL A 149 4.47 -19.32 -2.72
CA VAL A 149 4.07 -18.48 -1.58
C VAL A 149 3.95 -17.03 -2.02
N MET A 150 2.78 -16.45 -1.82
CA MET A 150 2.52 -15.02 -2.04
C MET A 150 2.79 -14.24 -0.75
N ASP A 151 3.83 -13.40 -0.77
CA ASP A 151 4.17 -12.54 0.37
C ASP A 151 4.42 -11.07 -0.05
N ALA A 152 3.72 -10.64 -1.10
CA ALA A 152 3.82 -9.32 -1.71
C ALA A 152 2.45 -8.65 -1.79
N PHE A 153 1.90 -8.22 -0.65
CA PHE A 153 0.55 -7.64 -0.62
C PHE A 153 0.44 -6.38 -1.51
N GLY A 154 1.44 -5.51 -1.51
CA GLY A 154 1.47 -4.31 -2.34
C GLY A 154 1.39 -4.57 -3.85
N SER A 155 1.65 -5.80 -4.30
CA SER A 155 1.55 -6.22 -5.71
C SER A 155 0.31 -7.09 -5.99
N ALA A 156 -0.45 -7.45 -4.96
CA ALA A 156 -1.57 -8.39 -5.07
C ALA A 156 -2.79 -7.84 -5.84
N HIS A 157 -2.86 -6.53 -5.99
CA HIS A 157 -3.95 -5.86 -6.71
C HIS A 157 -3.81 -5.95 -8.24
N ARG A 158 -2.73 -6.53 -8.75
CA ARG A 158 -2.46 -6.65 -10.18
C ARG A 158 -2.22 -8.10 -10.57
N ALA A 159 -2.86 -8.52 -11.68
CA ALA A 159 -2.61 -9.82 -12.29
C ALA A 159 -1.35 -9.75 -13.16
N HIS A 160 -0.18 -9.90 -12.53
CA HIS A 160 1.12 -10.01 -13.22
C HIS A 160 1.55 -11.48 -13.34
N ALA A 161 2.54 -11.76 -14.18
CA ALA A 161 3.03 -13.15 -14.34
C ALA A 161 3.51 -13.74 -13.02
N SER A 162 4.24 -12.98 -12.19
CA SER A 162 4.76 -13.45 -10.91
C SER A 162 3.73 -13.51 -9.78
N THR A 163 2.65 -12.74 -9.85
CA THR A 163 1.62 -12.67 -8.79
C THR A 163 0.38 -13.48 -9.09
N TYR A 164 0.09 -13.73 -10.36
CA TYR A 164 -1.11 -14.42 -10.83
C TYR A 164 -0.79 -15.62 -11.71
N GLY A 165 -0.02 -15.45 -12.78
CA GLY A 165 0.24 -16.49 -13.76
C GLY A 165 0.98 -17.71 -13.19
N VAL A 166 1.99 -17.49 -12.36
CA VAL A 166 2.74 -18.61 -11.73
C VAL A 166 1.84 -19.41 -10.79
N PRO A 167 1.14 -18.82 -9.81
CA PRO A 167 0.25 -19.60 -8.94
C PRO A 167 -0.90 -20.26 -9.71
N GLU A 168 -1.43 -19.66 -10.77
CA GLU A 168 -2.45 -20.27 -11.64
C GLU A 168 -1.94 -21.60 -12.23
N ILE A 169 -0.73 -21.58 -12.79
CA ILE A 169 -0.10 -22.78 -13.38
C ILE A 169 0.13 -23.85 -12.33
N LEU A 170 0.73 -23.50 -11.19
CA LEU A 170 1.04 -24.46 -10.13
C LEU A 170 -0.22 -25.07 -9.52
N LYS A 171 -1.28 -24.26 -9.34
CA LYS A 171 -2.58 -24.73 -8.88
C LYS A 171 -3.21 -25.71 -9.85
N ALA A 172 -3.15 -25.42 -11.16
CA ALA A 172 -3.62 -26.33 -12.21
C ALA A 172 -2.86 -27.66 -12.23
N GLN A 173 -1.61 -27.68 -11.75
CA GLN A 173 -0.78 -28.88 -11.59
C GLN A 173 -1.05 -29.61 -10.24
N GLY A 174 -1.99 -29.13 -9.42
CA GLY A 174 -2.28 -29.70 -8.10
C GLY A 174 -1.19 -29.40 -7.05
N LYS A 175 -0.32 -28.45 -7.30
CA LYS A 175 0.74 -28.04 -6.38
C LYS A 175 0.24 -27.01 -5.38
N PRO A 176 0.75 -26.99 -4.13
CA PRO A 176 0.33 -26.04 -3.11
C PRO A 176 0.65 -24.59 -3.51
N VAL A 177 -0.32 -23.71 -3.30
CA VAL A 177 -0.17 -22.26 -3.37
C VAL A 177 -0.67 -21.66 -2.05
N ALA A 178 0.15 -20.85 -1.40
CA ALA A 178 -0.13 -20.34 -0.06
C ALA A 178 0.18 -18.85 0.06
N ILE A 179 -0.26 -18.24 1.16
CA ILE A 179 0.12 -16.90 1.57
C ILE A 179 1.18 -16.95 2.65
N GLY A 180 2.14 -16.00 2.59
CA GLY A 180 3.12 -15.77 3.65
C GLY A 180 2.55 -14.92 4.79
N TYR A 181 3.34 -14.76 5.84
CA TYR A 181 2.90 -14.05 7.06
C TYR A 181 2.53 -12.59 6.84
N LEU A 182 3.24 -11.87 5.94
CA LEU A 182 2.93 -10.49 5.60
C LEU A 182 1.53 -10.40 4.98
N VAL A 183 1.28 -11.19 3.94
CA VAL A 183 -0.02 -11.20 3.24
C VAL A 183 -1.14 -11.68 4.15
N GLU A 184 -0.89 -12.70 4.98
CA GLU A 184 -1.88 -13.18 5.97
C GLU A 184 -2.30 -12.06 6.92
N LYS A 185 -1.34 -11.31 7.46
CA LYS A 185 -1.60 -10.17 8.35
C LYS A 185 -2.39 -9.08 7.65
N GLU A 186 -2.00 -8.71 6.42
CA GLU A 186 -2.69 -7.68 5.62
C GLU A 186 -4.14 -8.09 5.30
N VAL A 187 -4.33 -9.29 4.76
CA VAL A 187 -5.66 -9.80 4.40
C VAL A 187 -6.57 -9.87 5.62
N ARG A 188 -6.08 -10.41 6.74
CA ARG A 188 -6.86 -10.51 7.98
C ARG A 188 -7.33 -9.15 8.50
N ASN A 189 -6.44 -8.17 8.53
CA ASN A 189 -6.78 -6.85 9.07
C ASN A 189 -7.67 -6.04 8.11
N LEU A 190 -7.41 -6.08 6.80
CA LEU A 190 -8.20 -5.35 5.83
C LEU A 190 -9.57 -5.98 5.56
N THR A 191 -9.67 -7.32 5.60
CA THR A 191 -10.97 -8.00 5.51
C THR A 191 -11.91 -7.55 6.63
N ARG A 192 -11.39 -7.30 7.83
CA ARG A 192 -12.21 -6.79 8.94
C ARG A 192 -12.80 -5.40 8.63
N CYS A 193 -12.09 -4.56 7.87
CA CYS A 193 -12.61 -3.26 7.42
C CYS A 193 -13.69 -3.38 6.32
N VAL A 194 -13.77 -4.53 5.66
CA VAL A 194 -14.77 -4.84 4.62
C VAL A 194 -15.98 -5.54 5.24
N ASP A 195 -15.75 -6.58 6.05
CA ASP A 195 -16.78 -7.39 6.69
C ASP A 195 -17.12 -6.83 8.09
N VAL A 196 -17.75 -5.65 8.10
CA VAL A 196 -18.08 -4.91 9.31
C VAL A 196 -19.22 -5.57 10.07
N LYS A 197 -19.02 -5.83 11.37
CA LYS A 197 -20.03 -6.38 12.26
C LYS A 197 -20.65 -5.30 13.15
N ASP A 198 -21.81 -5.55 13.73
CA ASP A 198 -22.47 -4.59 14.62
C ASP A 198 -21.58 -4.16 15.80
N GLY A 199 -20.75 -5.07 16.31
CA GLY A 199 -19.80 -4.79 17.37
C GLY A 199 -18.66 -3.83 17.00
N ASP A 200 -18.41 -3.62 15.70
CA ASP A 200 -17.38 -2.73 15.16
C ASP A 200 -17.86 -1.28 14.98
N ARG A 201 -19.13 -1.00 15.30
CA ARG A 201 -19.73 0.33 15.14
C ARG A 201 -19.63 1.17 16.42
N PRO A 202 -19.42 2.51 16.33
CA PRO A 202 -19.30 3.30 15.09
C PRO A 202 -18.02 3.02 14.30
N TYR A 203 -18.17 2.85 12.99
CA TYR A 203 -17.07 2.73 12.03
C TYR A 203 -16.82 4.09 11.35
N ILE A 204 -15.68 4.67 11.59
CA ILE A 204 -15.28 5.98 11.05
C ILE A 204 -14.19 5.78 9.98
N ALA A 205 -14.44 6.22 8.77
CA ALA A 205 -13.42 6.33 7.74
C ALA A 205 -12.87 7.76 7.69
N ILE A 206 -11.57 7.89 7.48
CA ILE A 206 -10.88 9.17 7.34
C ILE A 206 -10.15 9.15 6.01
N LEU A 207 -10.51 10.05 5.13
CA LEU A 207 -9.95 10.14 3.79
C LEU A 207 -9.31 11.51 3.58
N GLY A 208 -8.12 11.50 3.02
CA GLY A 208 -7.38 12.70 2.62
C GLY A 208 -6.61 12.46 1.33
N GLY A 209 -5.63 13.31 1.08
CA GLY A 209 -4.83 13.26 -0.13
C GLY A 209 -5.29 14.25 -1.19
N PHE A 210 -4.80 14.07 -2.43
CA PHE A 210 -4.87 15.13 -3.44
C PHE A 210 -6.13 15.08 -4.30
N LYS A 211 -6.52 13.90 -4.83
CA LYS A 211 -7.56 13.77 -5.87
C LYS A 211 -8.78 13.00 -5.40
N VAL A 212 -9.97 13.55 -5.70
CA VAL A 212 -11.26 12.86 -5.56
C VAL A 212 -11.34 11.70 -6.55
N SER A 213 -10.91 11.90 -7.80
CA SER A 213 -10.97 10.90 -8.87
C SER A 213 -10.27 9.59 -8.51
N ASP A 214 -9.18 9.66 -7.74
CA ASP A 214 -8.44 8.48 -7.28
C ASP A 214 -9.17 7.71 -6.16
N LYS A 215 -10.22 8.27 -5.57
CA LYS A 215 -10.90 7.73 -4.39
C LYS A 215 -12.40 7.50 -4.57
N ILE A 216 -12.95 7.72 -5.77
CA ILE A 216 -14.40 7.55 -6.04
C ILE A 216 -14.87 6.17 -5.59
N LYS A 217 -14.22 5.12 -6.02
CA LYS A 217 -14.62 3.74 -5.69
C LYS A 217 -14.52 3.44 -4.21
N VAL A 218 -13.49 3.92 -3.54
CA VAL A 218 -13.33 3.72 -2.09
C VAL A 218 -14.38 4.50 -1.30
N ILE A 219 -14.71 5.72 -1.71
CA ILE A 219 -15.79 6.52 -1.09
C ILE A 219 -17.12 5.79 -1.25
N ASP A 220 -17.47 5.34 -2.45
CA ASP A 220 -18.71 4.62 -2.72
C ASP A 220 -18.82 3.32 -1.92
N SER A 221 -17.71 2.58 -1.78
CA SER A 221 -17.66 1.37 -0.96
C SER A 221 -17.82 1.69 0.53
N LEU A 222 -17.10 2.69 1.03
CA LEU A 222 -17.14 3.08 2.43
C LEU A 222 -18.51 3.67 2.85
N LEU A 223 -19.21 4.38 1.95
CA LEU A 223 -20.57 4.88 2.23
C LEU A 223 -21.58 3.75 2.52
N LYS A 224 -21.32 2.55 2.03
CA LYS A 224 -22.13 1.36 2.33
C LYS A 224 -21.80 0.72 3.67
N LYS A 225 -20.64 1.01 4.24
CA LYS A 225 -20.06 0.30 5.39
C LYS A 225 -19.89 1.17 6.63
N CYS A 226 -19.49 2.43 6.44
CA CYS A 226 -19.14 3.35 7.53
C CYS A 226 -20.33 4.12 8.07
N ASP A 227 -20.26 4.46 9.34
CA ASP A 227 -21.22 5.35 9.98
C ASP A 227 -20.90 6.82 9.66
N LYS A 228 -19.60 7.15 9.50
CA LYS A 228 -19.15 8.49 9.06
C LYS A 228 -17.88 8.41 8.22
N ILE A 229 -17.72 9.38 7.34
CA ILE A 229 -16.51 9.61 6.54
C ILE A 229 -16.05 11.04 6.81
N LEU A 230 -14.82 11.20 7.31
CA LEU A 230 -14.17 12.48 7.52
C LEU A 230 -13.25 12.74 6.32
N ILE A 231 -13.48 13.84 5.60
CA ILE A 231 -12.71 14.19 4.41
C ILE A 231 -11.83 15.40 4.69
N GLY A 232 -10.53 15.24 4.52
CA GLY A 232 -9.53 16.29 4.58
C GLY A 232 -8.61 16.27 3.36
N GLY A 233 -7.48 16.95 3.46
CA GLY A 233 -6.53 17.06 2.35
C GLY A 233 -7.09 17.89 1.17
N ALA A 234 -6.34 17.96 0.08
CA ALA A 234 -6.72 18.76 -1.08
C ALA A 234 -8.04 18.32 -1.74
N MET A 235 -8.38 17.01 -1.66
CA MET A 235 -9.66 16.52 -2.18
C MET A 235 -10.87 17.18 -1.52
N ALA A 236 -10.75 17.69 -0.31
CA ALA A 236 -11.82 18.41 0.38
C ALA A 236 -12.22 19.71 -0.32
N TYR A 237 -11.30 20.36 -1.04
CA TYR A 237 -11.59 21.58 -1.77
C TYR A 237 -12.51 21.37 -2.97
N THR A 238 -12.41 20.22 -3.63
CA THR A 238 -13.35 19.81 -4.68
C THR A 238 -14.77 19.68 -4.12
N PHE A 239 -14.93 19.04 -2.96
CA PHE A 239 -16.21 18.97 -2.26
C PHE A 239 -16.72 20.35 -1.84
N ALA A 240 -15.84 21.18 -1.28
CA ALA A 240 -16.21 22.55 -0.86
C ALA A 240 -16.72 23.38 -2.03
N LYS A 241 -16.02 23.38 -3.17
CA LYS A 241 -16.43 24.09 -4.39
C LYS A 241 -17.74 23.55 -4.94
N ALA A 242 -17.94 22.24 -4.95
CA ALA A 242 -19.18 21.59 -5.38
C ALA A 242 -20.40 22.06 -4.55
N LEU A 243 -20.19 22.42 -3.28
CA LEU A 243 -21.20 22.94 -2.36
C LEU A 243 -21.30 24.47 -2.38
N GLY A 244 -20.66 25.14 -3.34
CA GLY A 244 -20.73 26.59 -3.52
C GLY A 244 -19.82 27.41 -2.60
N ARG A 245 -18.84 26.79 -1.93
CA ARG A 245 -17.85 27.48 -1.10
C ARG A 245 -16.69 27.99 -1.94
N THR A 246 -16.08 29.09 -1.50
CA THR A 246 -14.84 29.59 -2.13
C THR A 246 -13.62 28.81 -1.65
N ILE A 247 -12.72 28.48 -2.57
CA ILE A 247 -11.52 27.70 -2.28
C ILE A 247 -10.22 28.43 -2.62
N GLY A 248 -10.31 29.72 -3.02
CA GLY A 248 -9.16 30.52 -3.45
C GLY A 248 -8.40 29.85 -4.60
N LYS A 249 -7.07 29.76 -4.44
CA LYS A 249 -6.15 29.11 -5.39
C LYS A 249 -5.96 27.61 -5.09
N SER A 250 -6.72 27.04 -4.16
CA SER A 250 -6.57 25.64 -3.78
C SER A 250 -6.80 24.70 -4.96
N PRO A 251 -6.10 23.56 -5.03
CA PRO A 251 -6.30 22.58 -6.09
C PRO A 251 -7.73 22.04 -6.10
N CYS A 252 -8.29 21.86 -7.30
CA CYS A 252 -9.64 21.39 -7.50
C CYS A 252 -9.73 20.57 -8.80
N GLU A 253 -10.52 19.51 -8.77
CA GLU A 253 -10.90 18.74 -9.95
C GLU A 253 -12.29 19.17 -10.41
N ASP A 254 -12.35 20.12 -11.36
CA ASP A 254 -13.62 20.69 -11.83
C ASP A 254 -14.53 19.67 -12.52
N ASP A 255 -13.97 18.65 -13.12
CA ASP A 255 -14.67 17.51 -13.72
C ASP A 255 -15.30 16.57 -12.68
N GLN A 256 -14.95 16.69 -11.40
CA GLN A 256 -15.48 15.89 -10.29
C GLN A 256 -16.52 16.63 -9.42
N LEU A 257 -16.84 17.87 -9.73
CA LEU A 257 -17.76 18.66 -8.91
C LEU A 257 -19.17 18.06 -8.83
N GLU A 258 -19.68 17.54 -9.94
CA GLU A 258 -21.00 16.89 -10.00
C GLU A 258 -21.03 15.62 -9.14
N TYR A 259 -19.99 14.79 -9.26
CA TYR A 259 -19.85 13.61 -8.42
C TYR A 259 -19.77 13.98 -6.93
N ALA A 260 -18.91 14.94 -6.57
CA ALA A 260 -18.71 15.36 -5.18
C ALA A 260 -20.01 15.88 -4.56
N LYS A 261 -20.79 16.70 -5.29
CA LYS A 261 -22.08 17.20 -4.85
C LYS A 261 -23.07 16.07 -4.61
N LYS A 262 -23.25 15.19 -5.60
CA LYS A 262 -24.15 14.04 -5.51
C LYS A 262 -23.76 13.11 -4.35
N CYS A 263 -22.49 12.77 -4.23
CA CYS A 263 -21.96 11.93 -3.17
C CYS A 263 -22.24 12.51 -1.77
N PHE A 264 -22.03 13.83 -1.60
CA PHE A 264 -22.29 14.50 -0.33
C PHE A 264 -23.80 14.49 0.03
N GLU A 265 -24.67 14.75 -0.95
CA GLU A 265 -26.13 14.73 -0.77
C GLU A 265 -26.62 13.30 -0.42
N GLU A 266 -26.18 12.29 -1.15
CA GLU A 266 -26.54 10.86 -0.91
C GLU A 266 -25.99 10.35 0.43
N ALA A 267 -24.87 10.89 0.90
CA ALA A 267 -24.32 10.56 2.21
C ALA A 267 -25.22 10.95 3.38
N ASN A 268 -26.16 11.86 3.18
CA ASN A 268 -27.15 12.27 4.16
C ASN A 268 -26.55 12.58 5.55
N GLY A 269 -25.58 13.50 5.59
CA GLY A 269 -24.90 13.93 6.81
C GLY A 269 -23.82 12.99 7.35
N ARG A 270 -23.50 11.89 6.66
CA ARG A 270 -22.42 10.98 7.06
C ARG A 270 -21.04 11.45 6.59
N ILE A 271 -20.94 12.30 5.57
CA ILE A 271 -19.68 12.94 5.17
C ILE A 271 -19.51 14.24 5.95
N LEU A 272 -18.39 14.38 6.62
CA LEU A 272 -17.97 15.61 7.29
C LEU A 272 -16.81 16.24 6.54
N LEU A 273 -16.98 17.51 6.18
CA LEU A 273 -15.99 18.33 5.48
C LEU A 273 -15.36 19.36 6.43
N PRO A 274 -14.19 19.92 6.08
CA PRO A 274 -13.55 20.95 6.87
C PRO A 274 -14.48 22.16 7.13
N LEU A 275 -14.48 22.63 8.38
CA LEU A 275 -15.15 23.84 8.83
C LEU A 275 -14.28 25.08 8.69
N ASP A 276 -12.97 24.89 8.66
CA ASP A 276 -11.93 25.91 8.53
C ASP A 276 -10.67 25.30 7.93
N SER A 277 -9.76 26.11 7.47
CA SER A 277 -8.50 25.72 6.85
C SER A 277 -7.34 26.58 7.33
N ILE A 278 -6.14 26.02 7.32
CA ILE A 278 -4.91 26.79 7.30
C ILE A 278 -4.58 27.06 5.83
N ALA A 279 -4.43 28.35 5.48
CA ALA A 279 -4.22 28.78 4.11
C ALA A 279 -3.02 29.73 4.01
N THR A 280 -2.38 29.74 2.85
CA THR A 280 -1.21 30.57 2.53
C THR A 280 -1.38 31.27 1.20
N ASP A 281 -0.59 32.31 0.97
CA ASP A 281 -0.55 33.04 -0.31
C ASP A 281 0.20 32.31 -1.43
N ALA A 282 1.00 31.27 -1.10
CA ALA A 282 1.68 30.39 -2.05
C ALA A 282 1.95 29.02 -1.43
N PHE A 283 2.08 27.98 -2.27
CA PHE A 283 2.42 26.62 -1.82
C PHE A 283 3.85 26.52 -1.25
N GLU A 284 4.80 27.17 -1.91
CA GLU A 284 6.19 27.31 -1.46
C GLU A 284 6.56 28.78 -1.38
N GLY A 285 7.45 29.13 -0.44
CA GLY A 285 7.89 30.51 -0.26
C GLY A 285 6.79 31.48 0.16
N TRP A 286 5.75 30.95 0.82
CA TRP A 286 4.63 31.76 1.31
C TRP A 286 5.10 32.85 2.28
N THR A 287 4.43 33.98 2.25
CA THR A 287 4.69 35.14 3.13
C THR A 287 3.56 35.40 4.10
N GLN A 288 2.37 34.89 3.79
CA GLN A 288 1.18 35.04 4.63
C GLN A 288 0.59 33.67 4.93
N LYS A 289 0.27 33.43 6.20
CA LYS A 289 -0.44 32.25 6.69
C LYS A 289 -1.62 32.72 7.54
N ILE A 290 -2.80 32.20 7.23
CA ILE A 290 -4.03 32.50 7.98
C ILE A 290 -4.72 31.20 8.41
N VAL A 291 -5.54 31.31 9.44
CA VAL A 291 -6.60 30.34 9.74
C VAL A 291 -7.91 30.99 9.30
N THR A 292 -8.65 30.32 8.43
CA THR A 292 -9.93 30.88 7.95
C THR A 292 -10.99 30.85 9.06
N ASP A 293 -11.92 31.81 9.04
CA ASP A 293 -12.98 31.85 10.05
C ASP A 293 -14.07 30.79 9.84
N ASP A 294 -14.23 30.38 8.59
CA ASP A 294 -15.19 29.37 8.14
C ASP A 294 -14.59 28.48 7.03
N ALA A 295 -15.43 27.72 6.36
CA ALA A 295 -15.05 26.81 5.29
C ALA A 295 -14.66 27.48 3.96
N ASN A 296 -14.70 28.81 3.87
CA ASN A 296 -14.31 29.57 2.69
C ASN A 296 -12.85 29.99 2.78
N ILE A 297 -12.13 29.85 1.67
CA ILE A 297 -10.74 30.30 1.54
C ILE A 297 -10.71 31.53 0.66
N PRO A 298 -10.06 32.63 1.10
CA PRO A 298 -9.95 33.88 0.31
C PRO A 298 -9.31 33.66 -1.06
N GLY A 299 -9.72 34.45 -2.06
CA GLY A 299 -9.34 34.28 -3.45
C GLY A 299 -7.82 34.24 -3.74
N GLU A 300 -7.04 34.95 -2.96
CA GLU A 300 -5.58 35.03 -3.09
C GLU A 300 -4.83 33.95 -2.30
N MET A 301 -5.53 33.13 -1.54
CA MET A 301 -4.96 32.09 -0.66
C MET A 301 -5.25 30.69 -1.18
N GLU A 302 -4.42 29.75 -0.80
CA GLU A 302 -4.65 28.32 -1.03
C GLU A 302 -4.61 27.52 0.28
N GLY A 303 -5.44 26.50 0.39
CA GLY A 303 -5.52 25.64 1.56
C GLY A 303 -4.31 24.70 1.65
N MET A 304 -3.72 24.62 2.84
CA MET A 304 -2.53 23.81 3.13
C MET A 304 -2.80 22.69 4.14
N ASP A 305 -3.75 22.89 5.05
CA ASP A 305 -4.14 21.93 6.08
C ASP A 305 -5.56 22.20 6.56
N ILE A 306 -6.16 21.25 7.26
CA ILE A 306 -7.40 21.49 8.00
C ILE A 306 -7.14 22.48 9.15
N GLY A 307 -8.12 23.32 9.45
CA GLY A 307 -8.01 24.26 10.54
C GLY A 307 -8.30 23.64 11.92
N PRO A 308 -8.13 24.43 13.01
CA PRO A 308 -8.30 23.93 14.37
C PRO A 308 -9.74 23.54 14.71
N LYS A 309 -10.76 24.20 14.15
CA LYS A 309 -12.17 23.82 14.34
C LYS A 309 -12.45 22.46 13.71
N THR A 310 -11.90 22.21 12.51
CA THR A 310 -11.99 20.94 11.81
C THR A 310 -11.27 19.84 12.58
N ALA A 311 -10.04 20.08 13.04
CA ALA A 311 -9.28 19.14 13.85
C ALA A 311 -10.05 18.72 15.11
N ALA A 312 -10.65 19.68 15.83
CA ALA A 312 -11.47 19.40 17.00
C ALA A 312 -12.72 18.57 16.67
N LEU A 313 -13.42 18.90 15.57
CA LEU A 313 -14.57 18.11 15.10
C LEU A 313 -14.16 16.67 14.77
N PHE A 314 -13.06 16.49 14.02
CA PHE A 314 -12.59 15.17 13.63
C PHE A 314 -12.14 14.35 14.84
N GLN A 315 -11.44 14.97 15.79
CA GLN A 315 -11.07 14.32 17.06
C GLN A 315 -12.29 13.88 17.86
N GLN A 316 -13.34 14.71 17.91
CA GLN A 316 -14.59 14.39 18.57
C GLN A 316 -15.28 13.18 17.93
N GLU A 317 -15.36 13.13 16.61
CA GLU A 317 -15.97 11.98 15.91
C GLU A 317 -15.12 10.72 16.07
N ILE A 318 -13.80 10.81 15.92
CA ILE A 318 -12.87 9.68 16.09
C ILE A 318 -13.00 9.11 17.52
N SER A 319 -13.18 9.95 18.54
CA SER A 319 -13.28 9.49 19.94
C SER A 319 -14.43 8.51 20.20
N LYS A 320 -15.44 8.49 19.34
CA LYS A 320 -16.61 7.59 19.43
C LYS A 320 -16.38 6.25 18.74
N ALA A 321 -15.31 6.13 17.93
CA ALA A 321 -15.11 5.01 17.03
C ALA A 321 -14.78 3.71 17.77
N LYS A 322 -15.33 2.61 17.28
CA LYS A 322 -14.87 1.23 17.56
C LYS A 322 -14.03 0.67 16.42
N MET A 323 -14.19 1.22 15.23
CA MET A 323 -13.36 0.91 14.07
C MET A 323 -12.97 2.20 13.36
N VAL A 324 -11.71 2.30 12.93
CA VAL A 324 -11.19 3.38 12.11
C VAL A 324 -10.44 2.82 10.91
N PHE A 325 -10.75 3.32 9.73
CA PHE A 325 -9.93 3.18 8.54
C PHE A 325 -9.47 4.55 8.07
N TRP A 326 -8.17 4.77 8.00
CA TRP A 326 -7.59 6.03 7.58
C TRP A 326 -6.72 5.87 6.33
N ASN A 327 -6.98 6.71 5.32
CA ASN A 327 -6.17 6.79 4.11
C ASN A 327 -6.04 8.23 3.62
N GLY A 328 -4.84 8.74 3.58
CA GLY A 328 -4.48 10.06 3.09
C GLY A 328 -4.35 11.12 4.18
N PRO A 329 -3.29 11.95 4.11
CA PRO A 329 -3.04 13.02 5.08
C PRO A 329 -4.10 14.12 5.00
N MET A 330 -4.22 14.91 6.08
CA MET A 330 -5.17 16.01 6.18
C MET A 330 -4.66 17.32 5.59
N GLY A 331 -3.36 17.43 5.39
CA GLY A 331 -2.68 18.62 4.87
C GLY A 331 -1.32 18.25 4.27
N VAL A 332 -0.55 19.27 3.93
CA VAL A 332 0.82 19.15 3.39
C VAL A 332 1.79 18.84 4.55
N PHE A 333 1.69 17.64 5.10
CA PHE A 333 2.37 17.23 6.33
C PHE A 333 3.90 17.23 6.22
N GLU A 334 4.45 17.17 5.01
CA GLU A 334 5.88 17.29 4.72
C GLU A 334 6.44 18.66 5.12
N GLN A 335 5.57 19.67 5.17
CA GLN A 335 5.89 20.98 5.70
C GLN A 335 5.39 21.07 7.15
N LYS A 336 6.29 21.26 8.11
CA LYS A 336 5.99 21.26 9.54
C LYS A 336 4.83 22.18 9.94
N ASP A 337 4.70 23.33 9.27
CA ASP A 337 3.63 24.29 9.51
C ASP A 337 2.21 23.77 9.14
N PHE A 338 2.12 22.72 8.35
CA PHE A 338 0.87 22.16 7.83
C PHE A 338 0.70 20.67 8.16
N ALA A 339 1.43 20.19 9.17
CA ALA A 339 1.33 18.83 9.69
C ALA A 339 0.28 18.70 10.82
N GLY A 340 -0.22 19.84 11.33
CA GLY A 340 -1.06 19.89 12.53
C GLY A 340 -2.34 19.07 12.43
N GLY A 341 -3.01 19.11 11.29
CA GLY A 341 -4.23 18.33 11.04
C GLY A 341 -3.99 16.83 11.03
N THR A 342 -2.93 16.39 10.36
CA THR A 342 -2.53 14.98 10.31
C THR A 342 -2.11 14.48 11.70
N ILE A 343 -1.35 15.26 12.45
CA ILE A 343 -0.97 14.94 13.83
C ILE A 343 -2.19 14.85 14.74
N ALA A 344 -3.17 15.76 14.58
CA ALA A 344 -4.40 15.74 15.37
C ALA A 344 -5.21 14.46 15.18
N VAL A 345 -5.27 13.94 13.95
CA VAL A 345 -5.87 12.63 13.64
C VAL A 345 -5.09 11.49 14.30
N CYS A 346 -3.76 11.47 14.19
CA CYS A 346 -2.92 10.49 14.88
C CYS A 346 -3.16 10.48 16.39
N GLN A 347 -3.20 11.66 17.02
CA GLN A 347 -3.43 11.80 18.44
C GLN A 347 -4.81 11.31 18.89
N ALA A 348 -5.86 11.59 18.09
CA ALA A 348 -7.20 11.11 18.37
C ALA A 348 -7.27 9.58 18.32
N ILE A 349 -6.66 8.97 17.31
CA ILE A 349 -6.60 7.50 17.16
C ILE A 349 -5.78 6.88 18.31
N ALA A 350 -4.66 7.48 18.68
CA ALA A 350 -3.82 7.00 19.79
C ALA A 350 -4.53 7.00 21.16
N LYS A 351 -5.55 7.83 21.34
CA LYS A 351 -6.37 7.87 22.56
C LYS A 351 -7.43 6.77 22.65
N LEU A 352 -7.71 6.08 21.55
CA LEU A 352 -8.69 4.99 21.52
C LEU A 352 -8.12 3.75 22.22
N LYS A 353 -8.84 3.26 23.26
CA LYS A 353 -8.34 2.13 24.09
C LYS A 353 -8.72 0.75 23.53
N SER A 354 -9.83 0.64 22.84
CA SER A 354 -10.39 -0.65 22.43
C SER A 354 -10.88 -0.69 20.99
N ALA A 355 -10.61 0.35 20.21
CA ALA A 355 -10.99 0.41 18.81
C ALA A 355 -10.01 -0.38 17.94
N PHE A 356 -10.52 -0.98 16.87
CA PHE A 356 -9.71 -1.55 15.81
C PHE A 356 -9.36 -0.46 14.79
N THR A 357 -8.09 -0.19 14.60
CA THR A 357 -7.62 0.96 13.81
C THR A 357 -6.65 0.52 12.73
N VAL A 358 -6.95 0.87 11.49
CA VAL A 358 -6.13 0.56 10.31
C VAL A 358 -5.75 1.83 9.59
N CYS A 359 -4.47 1.97 9.31
CA CYS A 359 -3.92 2.99 8.42
C CYS A 359 -3.52 2.32 7.10
N GLY A 360 -4.07 2.79 5.98
CA GLY A 360 -3.74 2.32 4.63
C GLY A 360 -3.23 3.43 3.74
N GLY A 361 -2.37 3.06 2.77
CA GLY A 361 -1.77 4.01 1.84
C GLY A 361 -0.37 4.48 2.22
N GLY A 362 0.44 4.79 1.19
CA GLY A 362 1.84 5.14 1.36
C GLY A 362 2.06 6.41 2.17
N ASP A 363 1.35 7.48 1.83
CA ASP A 363 1.53 8.79 2.47
C ASP A 363 1.05 8.79 3.92
N SER A 364 -0.08 8.11 4.20
CA SER A 364 -0.57 7.97 5.58
C SER A 364 0.39 7.16 6.45
N ALA A 365 0.90 6.04 5.92
CA ALA A 365 1.87 5.21 6.62
C ALA A 365 3.18 5.97 6.88
N ALA A 366 3.63 6.78 5.91
CA ALA A 366 4.79 7.63 6.05
C ALA A 366 4.59 8.68 7.16
N ALA A 367 3.44 9.37 7.17
CA ALA A 367 3.09 10.35 8.20
C ALA A 367 3.02 9.72 9.61
N VAL A 368 2.35 8.57 9.72
CA VAL A 368 2.24 7.82 10.99
C VAL A 368 3.62 7.44 11.53
N LYS A 369 4.53 6.99 10.66
CA LYS A 369 5.91 6.65 11.02
C LYS A 369 6.71 7.88 11.42
N GLU A 370 6.65 8.95 10.62
CA GLU A 370 7.38 10.19 10.85
C GLU A 370 7.02 10.83 12.19
N PHE A 371 5.74 10.84 12.53
CA PHE A 371 5.27 11.43 13.79
C PHE A 371 5.28 10.46 14.98
N GLY A 372 5.78 9.24 14.82
CA GLY A 372 5.97 8.28 15.91
C GLY A 372 4.70 7.61 16.41
N PHE A 373 3.65 7.50 15.57
CA PHE A 373 2.36 6.90 15.95
C PHE A 373 2.14 5.47 15.43
N SER A 374 3.15 4.81 14.86
CA SER A 374 2.98 3.47 14.28
C SER A 374 2.38 2.46 15.25
N ASP A 375 2.79 2.49 16.51
CA ASP A 375 2.32 1.57 17.55
C ASP A 375 0.91 1.90 18.09
N ALA A 376 0.36 3.05 17.72
CA ALA A 376 -1.00 3.46 18.10
C ALA A 376 -2.09 2.79 17.25
N PHE A 377 -1.72 2.19 16.13
CA PHE A 377 -2.64 1.52 15.21
C PHE A 377 -2.63 0.02 15.44
N SER A 378 -3.80 -0.61 15.30
CA SER A 378 -3.91 -2.06 15.26
C SER A 378 -3.16 -2.64 14.05
N HIS A 379 -3.17 -1.92 12.92
CA HIS A 379 -2.45 -2.27 11.72
C HIS A 379 -2.10 -1.03 10.87
N VAL A 380 -0.84 -0.95 10.45
CA VAL A 380 -0.37 -0.01 9.42
C VAL A 380 -0.04 -0.83 8.19
N SER A 381 -0.84 -0.69 7.14
CA SER A 381 -0.67 -1.47 5.91
C SER A 381 0.56 -1.03 5.13
N THR A 382 1.31 -1.99 4.65
CA THR A 382 2.44 -1.80 3.73
C THR A 382 2.00 -1.82 2.26
N GLY A 383 0.71 -2.10 2.01
CA GLY A 383 0.17 -2.40 0.69
C GLY A 383 -0.02 -1.20 -0.25
N GLY A 384 0.11 0.03 0.24
CA GLY A 384 -0.11 1.20 -0.60
C GLY A 384 -1.48 1.17 -1.29
N GLY A 385 -1.49 1.17 -2.63
CA GLY A 385 -2.73 1.10 -3.43
C GLY A 385 -3.53 -0.18 -3.23
N ALA A 386 -2.88 -1.31 -2.95
CA ALA A 386 -3.57 -2.59 -2.75
C ALA A 386 -4.52 -2.56 -1.54
N SER A 387 -4.19 -1.81 -0.49
CA SER A 387 -5.07 -1.67 0.68
C SER A 387 -6.37 -0.94 0.34
N LEU A 388 -6.29 0.09 -0.51
CA LEU A 388 -7.47 0.79 -1.01
C LEU A 388 -8.31 -0.09 -1.93
N GLU A 389 -7.66 -0.74 -2.89
CA GLU A 389 -8.36 -1.62 -3.84
C GLU A 389 -9.05 -2.79 -3.14
N MET A 390 -8.49 -3.29 -2.04
CA MET A 390 -9.15 -4.30 -1.22
C MET A 390 -10.45 -3.79 -0.58
N ILE A 391 -10.47 -2.52 -0.15
CA ILE A 391 -11.70 -1.87 0.37
C ILE A 391 -12.69 -1.62 -0.78
N GLU A 392 -12.20 -1.11 -1.93
CA GLU A 392 -13.01 -0.80 -3.11
C GLU A 392 -13.72 -2.02 -3.68
N ASN A 393 -13.04 -3.16 -3.69
CA ASN A 393 -13.47 -4.40 -4.33
C ASN A 393 -14.01 -5.44 -3.34
N ASP A 394 -14.50 -5.00 -2.18
CA ASP A 394 -15.11 -5.89 -1.18
C ASP A 394 -14.23 -7.09 -0.76
N GLY A 395 -12.93 -6.84 -0.60
CA GLY A 395 -11.95 -7.84 -0.19
C GLY A 395 -11.36 -8.67 -1.33
N HIS A 396 -11.64 -8.32 -2.57
CA HIS A 396 -11.15 -9.03 -3.76
C HIS A 396 -9.91 -8.37 -4.36
N LEU A 397 -8.84 -9.14 -4.49
CA LEU A 397 -7.63 -8.77 -5.23
C LEU A 397 -7.20 -9.97 -6.09
N PRO A 398 -6.80 -9.76 -7.37
CA PRO A 398 -6.47 -10.88 -8.25
C PRO A 398 -5.36 -11.79 -7.72
N GLY A 399 -4.29 -11.23 -7.16
CA GLY A 399 -3.18 -12.00 -6.57
C GLY A 399 -3.51 -12.71 -5.26
N ILE A 400 -4.67 -12.44 -4.66
CA ILE A 400 -5.20 -13.14 -3.49
C ILE A 400 -6.26 -14.15 -3.91
N ASP A 401 -7.16 -13.77 -4.79
CA ASP A 401 -8.28 -14.61 -5.21
C ASP A 401 -7.81 -15.86 -5.96
N ILE A 402 -6.72 -15.78 -6.71
CA ILE A 402 -6.12 -16.94 -7.39
C ILE A 402 -5.64 -18.02 -6.40
N LEU A 403 -5.41 -17.66 -5.14
CA LEU A 403 -4.93 -18.57 -4.10
C LEU A 403 -6.08 -19.23 -3.28
N LYS A 404 -7.31 -18.83 -3.52
CA LYS A 404 -8.52 -19.43 -2.94
C LYS A 404 -8.91 -20.69 -3.73
#